data_74c6ac7784bc09fb2fda057eb57dcb1c
#
_entry.id   74c6ac7784bc09fb2fda057eb57dcb1c
#
_cell.length_a   1.000
_cell.length_b   1.000
_cell.length_c   1.000
_cell.angle_alpha   90.00
_cell.angle_beta   90.00
_cell.angle_gamma   90.00
#
_symmetry.space_group_name_H-M   'P 1'
#
loop_
_entity.id
_entity.type
_entity.pdbx_description
1 polymer ?
#
loop_
_entity_poly.entity_id
_entity_poly.type
_entity_poly.pdbx_seq_one_letter_code
_entity_poly.pdbx_strand_id
1 'polypeptide(L)'
;MTEYLETDGKYPGLSALDKDKLKKIKHIAFDMDGTIYMGSTLFPFTIETLRRLRENGIGYSFLTNNPTRSVADYVSKLSRMGIEAGEENVYTTSLAAIDWIRANHPGAKRLFLLGTPSMVSQFEKAGFVSCADSPDDRPDVLVVAFDPTLEYSRLCRAAWWASEGVPYVATNPDRVCPTDQRTVLVDCGSLCECIFHATGRRPDITLGKPDPNMLRGIMSRHGLSADEIVMTGDRIYTDTAMAHNAGAVGVLVLSGETTLQTARKVDADEKACLSAGASVSGSQNGSGAGSQDASLEDSQNGSGADSQNAAKRTPEFYAPDFVTENISTLCDALLLSRA
;
A
#
# COMPACT_ATOMS: atom_id res chain seq x y z
N MET A 1 7.36 -13.18 -16.91
CA MET A 1 8.75 -13.63 -16.61
C MET A 1 9.48 -12.43 -16.05
N THR A 2 10.04 -12.55 -14.86
CA THR A 2 10.78 -11.46 -14.21
C THR A 2 12.10 -11.20 -14.91
N GLU A 3 12.34 -9.95 -15.31
CA GLU A 3 13.60 -9.52 -15.90
C GLU A 3 14.50 -8.87 -14.86
N TYR A 4 15.76 -9.26 -14.81
CA TYR A 4 16.78 -8.73 -13.88
C TYR A 4 17.65 -7.72 -14.63
N LEU A 5 17.59 -6.46 -14.18
CA LEU A 5 18.41 -5.38 -14.75
C LEU A 5 19.71 -5.29 -13.96
N GLU A 6 20.81 -5.75 -14.55
CA GLU A 6 22.15 -5.75 -13.92
C GLU A 6 22.95 -4.47 -14.28
N THR A 7 23.85 -4.06 -13.40
CA THR A 7 24.51 -2.74 -13.43
C THR A 7 25.91 -2.71 -14.02
N ASP A 8 26.42 -3.77 -14.59
CA ASP A 8 27.77 -3.79 -15.17
C ASP A 8 27.93 -2.98 -16.47
N GLY A 9 27.03 -1.98 -16.67
CA GLY A 9 27.11 -0.97 -17.75
C GLY A 9 26.65 -1.50 -19.10
N LYS A 10 26.18 -2.72 -19.17
CA LYS A 10 25.59 -3.30 -20.37
C LYS A 10 24.35 -4.07 -19.93
N TYR A 11 23.16 -3.51 -20.21
CA TYR A 11 21.92 -4.26 -20.04
C TYR A 11 21.89 -5.42 -21.06
N PRO A 12 22.39 -6.61 -20.71
CA PRO A 12 22.30 -7.74 -21.61
C PRO A 12 20.87 -8.22 -21.57
N GLY A 13 20.07 -7.79 -22.55
CA GLY A 13 18.92 -8.55 -22.90
C GLY A 13 17.56 -8.09 -22.44
N LEU A 14 17.29 -6.78 -22.30
CA LEU A 14 15.90 -6.33 -22.40
C LEU A 14 15.34 -6.84 -23.71
N SER A 15 14.37 -7.75 -23.67
CA SER A 15 13.69 -8.23 -24.87
C SER A 15 13.03 -7.05 -25.59
N ALA A 16 12.71 -7.22 -26.87
CA ALA A 16 11.98 -6.16 -27.59
C ALA A 16 10.62 -5.86 -26.91
N LEU A 17 9.97 -6.88 -26.35
CA LEU A 17 8.70 -6.74 -25.60
C LEU A 17 8.89 -5.90 -24.32
N ASP A 18 9.99 -6.08 -23.60
CA ASP A 18 10.26 -5.34 -22.37
C ASP A 18 10.61 -3.88 -22.66
N LYS A 19 11.35 -3.61 -23.75
CA LYS A 19 11.58 -2.24 -24.24
C LYS A 19 10.27 -1.56 -24.63
N ASP A 20 9.37 -2.25 -25.32
CA ASP A 20 8.06 -1.72 -25.71
C ASP A 20 7.18 -1.44 -24.47
N LYS A 21 7.27 -2.29 -23.44
CA LYS A 21 6.58 -2.07 -22.15
C LYS A 21 7.12 -0.81 -21.46
N LEU A 22 8.46 -0.68 -21.29
CA LEU A 22 9.10 0.46 -20.64
C LEU A 22 8.92 1.78 -21.43
N LYS A 23 8.86 1.74 -22.74
CA LYS A 23 8.66 2.91 -23.60
C LYS A 23 7.31 3.61 -23.36
N LYS A 24 6.29 2.87 -22.94
CA LYS A 24 4.96 3.43 -22.64
C LYS A 24 4.90 4.19 -21.32
N ILE A 25 5.83 3.95 -20.40
CA ILE A 25 5.79 4.49 -19.04
C ILE A 25 5.92 6.00 -19.07
N LYS A 26 4.94 6.69 -18.50
CA LYS A 26 4.89 8.15 -18.35
C LYS A 26 5.08 8.61 -16.91
N HIS A 27 4.87 7.70 -15.94
CA HIS A 27 4.88 8.04 -14.53
C HIS A 27 5.44 6.90 -13.69
N ILE A 28 6.16 7.25 -12.62
CA ILE A 28 6.67 6.29 -11.64
C ILE A 28 6.07 6.60 -10.27
N ALA A 29 5.42 5.62 -9.68
CA ALA A 29 4.99 5.64 -8.29
C ALA A 29 6.10 5.00 -7.44
N PHE A 30 6.76 5.79 -6.62
CA PHE A 30 7.84 5.33 -5.74
C PHE A 30 7.31 5.04 -4.34
N ASP A 31 7.61 3.86 -3.79
CA ASP A 31 7.71 3.72 -2.35
C ASP A 31 8.81 4.63 -1.81
N MET A 32 8.82 4.90 -0.51
CA MET A 32 9.77 5.84 0.06
C MET A 32 10.89 5.16 0.85
N ASP A 33 10.56 4.45 1.93
CA ASP A 33 11.56 3.85 2.81
C ASP A 33 12.12 2.56 2.19
N GLY A 34 13.43 2.45 2.04
CA GLY A 34 14.07 1.34 1.30
C GLY A 34 14.17 1.58 -0.21
N THR A 35 13.50 2.60 -0.75
CA THR A 35 13.45 2.89 -2.20
C THR A 35 14.17 4.20 -2.57
N ILE A 36 13.83 5.32 -1.89
CA ILE A 36 14.45 6.63 -2.15
C ILE A 36 15.32 7.12 -0.99
N TYR A 37 15.09 6.59 0.20
CA TYR A 37 15.89 6.82 1.41
C TYR A 37 15.80 5.61 2.34
N MET A 38 16.64 5.57 3.40
CA MET A 38 16.53 4.64 4.52
C MET A 38 16.42 5.47 5.81
N GLY A 39 15.25 5.43 6.47
CA GLY A 39 14.97 6.22 7.65
C GLY A 39 15.06 7.72 7.41
N SER A 40 16.17 8.33 7.86
CA SER A 40 16.47 9.76 7.64
C SER A 40 17.57 10.01 6.59
N THR A 41 18.17 8.95 6.02
CA THR A 41 19.32 9.06 5.12
C THR A 41 18.88 8.84 3.67
N LEU A 42 19.03 9.89 2.86
CA LEU A 42 18.77 9.82 1.43
C LEU A 42 19.78 8.93 0.73
N PHE A 43 19.31 8.10 -0.21
CA PHE A 43 20.23 7.34 -1.05
C PHE A 43 20.95 8.28 -2.04
N PRO A 44 22.25 8.05 -2.33
CA PRO A 44 23.07 8.97 -3.12
C PRO A 44 22.59 9.13 -4.57
N PHE A 45 21.89 8.15 -5.10
CA PHE A 45 21.34 8.16 -6.46
C PHE A 45 20.02 8.91 -6.60
N THR A 46 19.31 9.22 -5.49
CA THR A 46 17.91 9.67 -5.54
C THR A 46 17.75 11.01 -6.25
N ILE A 47 18.48 12.05 -5.84
CA ILE A 47 18.33 13.41 -6.40
C ILE A 47 18.59 13.42 -7.90
N GLU A 48 19.69 12.79 -8.32
CA GLU A 48 20.06 12.74 -9.73
C GLU A 48 19.02 11.97 -10.56
N THR A 49 18.51 10.86 -10.03
CA THR A 49 17.45 10.08 -10.69
C THR A 49 16.19 10.92 -10.90
N LEU A 50 15.68 11.58 -9.86
CA LEU A 50 14.47 12.41 -9.95
C LEU A 50 14.67 13.60 -10.91
N ARG A 51 15.88 14.21 -10.95
CA ARG A 51 16.22 15.25 -11.90
C ARG A 51 16.13 14.72 -13.34
N ARG A 52 16.76 13.58 -13.62
CA ARG A 52 16.78 12.96 -14.95
C ARG A 52 15.39 12.57 -15.44
N LEU A 53 14.55 12.03 -14.56
CA LEU A 53 13.16 11.71 -14.91
C LEU A 53 12.40 12.97 -15.34
N ARG A 54 12.51 14.05 -14.58
CA ARG A 54 11.87 15.33 -14.87
C ARG A 54 12.32 15.92 -16.21
N GLU A 55 13.63 15.92 -16.46
CA GLU A 55 14.20 16.42 -17.71
C GLU A 55 13.76 15.64 -18.95
N ASN A 56 13.35 14.37 -18.76
CA ASN A 56 12.85 13.50 -19.82
C ASN A 56 11.32 13.39 -19.84
N GLY A 57 10.61 14.25 -19.10
CA GLY A 57 9.15 14.31 -19.10
C GLY A 57 8.47 13.10 -18.47
N ILE A 58 9.17 12.37 -17.57
CA ILE A 58 8.62 11.28 -16.80
C ILE A 58 8.19 11.83 -15.45
N GLY A 59 6.87 11.77 -15.17
CA GLY A 59 6.31 12.16 -13.87
C GLY A 59 6.64 11.16 -12.77
N TYR A 60 6.53 11.60 -11.52
CA TYR A 60 6.65 10.69 -10.39
C TYR A 60 5.79 11.11 -9.19
N SER A 61 5.41 10.13 -8.39
CA SER A 61 4.72 10.30 -7.11
C SER A 61 5.36 9.43 -6.04
N PHE A 62 5.31 9.88 -4.80
CA PHE A 62 5.78 9.16 -3.61
C PHE A 62 4.59 8.58 -2.86
N LEU A 63 4.62 7.27 -2.58
CA LEU A 63 3.57 6.56 -1.85
C LEU A 63 4.03 6.10 -0.48
N THR A 64 3.11 6.11 0.46
CA THR A 64 3.37 5.55 1.79
C THR A 64 2.12 4.92 2.38
N ASN A 65 2.30 3.77 3.05
CA ASN A 65 1.26 3.17 3.89
C ASN A 65 1.08 3.91 5.23
N ASN A 66 2.03 4.74 5.62
CA ASN A 66 2.00 5.40 6.90
C ASN A 66 1.09 6.64 6.88
N PRO A 67 -0.09 6.63 7.57
CA PRO A 67 -1.06 7.71 7.59
C PRO A 67 -0.78 8.77 8.65
N THR A 68 0.26 8.61 9.49
CA THR A 68 0.48 9.44 10.69
C THR A 68 0.79 10.90 10.38
N ARG A 69 1.13 11.20 9.13
CA ARG A 69 1.49 12.54 8.66
C ARG A 69 0.60 12.97 7.52
N SER A 70 0.33 14.26 7.44
CA SER A 70 -0.36 14.86 6.29
C SER A 70 0.55 14.91 5.05
N VAL A 71 -0.04 15.16 3.90
CA VAL A 71 0.71 15.40 2.64
C VAL A 71 1.71 16.54 2.84
N ALA A 72 1.31 17.65 3.48
CA ALA A 72 2.18 18.79 3.74
C ALA A 72 3.39 18.42 4.64
N ASP A 73 3.21 17.52 5.62
CA ASP A 73 4.31 17.04 6.46
C ASP A 73 5.31 16.20 5.65
N TYR A 74 4.80 15.36 4.70
CA TYR A 74 5.67 14.60 3.80
C TYR A 74 6.41 15.50 2.84
N VAL A 75 5.76 16.49 2.22
CA VAL A 75 6.43 17.51 1.39
C VAL A 75 7.53 18.20 2.17
N SER A 76 7.26 18.60 3.42
CA SER A 76 8.26 19.21 4.29
C SER A 76 9.42 18.26 4.64
N LYS A 77 9.14 16.95 4.83
CA LYS A 77 10.18 15.93 5.03
C LYS A 77 11.07 15.81 3.80
N LEU A 78 10.46 15.66 2.63
CA LEU A 78 11.18 15.52 1.35
C LEU A 78 12.03 16.74 1.04
N SER A 79 11.50 17.95 1.26
CA SER A 79 12.24 19.21 1.08
C SER A 79 13.48 19.29 1.98
N ARG A 80 13.37 18.88 3.26
CA ARG A 80 14.54 18.82 4.17
C ARG A 80 15.61 17.83 3.74
N MET A 81 15.24 16.82 2.96
CA MET A 81 16.16 15.84 2.36
C MET A 81 16.70 16.32 1.01
N GLY A 82 16.33 17.53 0.52
CA GLY A 82 16.74 18.08 -0.75
C GLY A 82 15.92 17.62 -1.95
N ILE A 83 14.80 16.93 -1.72
CA ILE A 83 13.88 16.52 -2.79
C ILE A 83 12.86 17.64 -3.03
N GLU A 84 12.83 18.16 -4.25
CA GLU A 84 11.79 19.09 -4.71
C GLU A 84 10.51 18.30 -5.03
N ALA A 85 9.51 18.45 -4.17
CA ALA A 85 8.20 17.81 -4.34
C ALA A 85 7.10 18.76 -3.89
N GLY A 86 6.01 18.81 -4.64
CA GLY A 86 4.76 19.45 -4.24
C GLY A 86 3.76 18.44 -3.63
N GLU A 87 2.59 18.93 -3.24
CA GLU A 87 1.52 18.07 -2.70
C GLU A 87 1.02 17.08 -3.76
N GLU A 88 1.08 17.43 -5.03
CA GLU A 88 0.72 16.59 -6.18
C GLU A 88 1.62 15.36 -6.33
N ASN A 89 2.84 15.42 -5.80
CA ASN A 89 3.79 14.31 -5.85
C ASN A 89 3.63 13.34 -4.67
N VAL A 90 2.78 13.60 -3.69
CA VAL A 90 2.65 12.75 -2.50
C VAL A 90 1.27 12.11 -2.46
N TYR A 91 1.23 10.79 -2.30
CA TYR A 91 0.00 10.03 -2.16
C TYR A 91 0.08 9.12 -0.94
N THR A 92 -0.73 9.42 0.09
CA THR A 92 -0.79 8.69 1.34
C THR A 92 -2.03 7.81 1.41
N THR A 93 -2.06 6.85 2.33
CA THR A 93 -3.26 6.05 2.59
C THR A 93 -4.43 6.89 3.11
N SER A 94 -4.15 8.03 3.75
CA SER A 94 -5.21 9.00 4.12
C SER A 94 -5.90 9.57 2.87
N LEU A 95 -5.14 9.90 1.81
CA LEU A 95 -5.72 10.34 0.54
C LEU A 95 -6.50 9.22 -0.14
N ALA A 96 -5.98 8.00 -0.13
CA ALA A 96 -6.69 6.84 -0.66
C ALA A 96 -8.04 6.62 0.07
N ALA A 97 -8.06 6.79 1.39
CA ALA A 97 -9.28 6.69 2.19
C ALA A 97 -10.28 7.82 1.85
N ILE A 98 -9.80 9.05 1.69
CA ILE A 98 -10.63 10.20 1.26
C ILE A 98 -11.24 9.93 -0.11
N ASP A 99 -10.44 9.51 -1.08
CA ASP A 99 -10.88 9.24 -2.45
C ASP A 99 -11.87 8.06 -2.48
N TRP A 100 -11.60 7.00 -1.71
CA TRP A 100 -12.50 5.85 -1.61
C TRP A 100 -13.84 6.21 -0.95
N ILE A 101 -13.83 6.98 0.15
CA ILE A 101 -15.07 7.42 0.84
C ILE A 101 -15.91 8.28 -0.11
N ARG A 102 -15.32 9.21 -0.83
CA ARG A 102 -16.04 10.04 -1.81
C ARG A 102 -16.70 9.23 -2.93
N ALA A 103 -16.01 8.19 -3.39
CA ALA A 103 -16.51 7.33 -4.46
C ALA A 103 -17.62 6.38 -3.99
N ASN A 104 -17.51 5.80 -2.78
CA ASN A 104 -18.41 4.76 -2.31
C ASN A 104 -19.47 5.26 -1.31
N HIS A 105 -19.22 6.38 -0.64
CA HIS A 105 -20.13 7.04 0.30
C HIS A 105 -20.26 8.55 -0.03
N PRO A 106 -20.76 8.93 -1.22
CA PRO A 106 -20.75 10.32 -1.69
C PRO A 106 -21.56 11.29 -0.81
N GLY A 107 -22.45 10.77 0.05
CA GLY A 107 -23.20 11.55 1.03
C GLY A 107 -22.50 11.73 2.37
N ALA A 108 -21.40 11.02 2.63
CA ALA A 108 -20.70 11.07 3.91
C ALA A 108 -20.06 12.44 4.13
N LYS A 109 -20.27 12.99 5.32
CA LYS A 109 -19.69 14.27 5.76
C LYS A 109 -19.01 14.15 7.12
N ARG A 110 -19.51 13.31 7.98
CA ARG A 110 -19.07 13.15 9.38
C ARG A 110 -18.31 11.86 9.54
N LEU A 111 -17.08 11.94 10.02
CA LEU A 111 -16.21 10.78 10.17
C LEU A 111 -15.76 10.63 11.62
N PHE A 112 -15.77 9.41 12.15
CA PHE A 112 -14.98 9.11 13.33
C PHE A 112 -13.60 8.66 12.87
N LEU A 113 -12.58 9.46 13.20
CA LEU A 113 -11.20 9.27 12.74
C LEU A 113 -10.34 8.77 13.90
N LEU A 114 -10.04 7.47 13.95
CA LEU A 114 -9.04 6.92 14.85
C LEU A 114 -7.68 7.04 14.17
N GLY A 115 -6.97 8.12 14.45
CA GLY A 115 -5.70 8.47 13.84
C GLY A 115 -5.10 9.74 14.45
N THR A 116 -3.90 10.10 14.03
CA THR A 116 -3.16 11.26 14.56
C THR A 116 -3.85 12.58 14.25
N PRO A 117 -3.58 13.66 15.02
CA PRO A 117 -4.09 14.99 14.71
C PRO A 117 -3.72 15.50 13.30
N SER A 118 -2.53 15.13 12.79
CA SER A 118 -2.10 15.49 11.44
C SER A 118 -2.98 14.80 10.36
N MET A 119 -3.29 13.50 10.55
CA MET A 119 -4.25 12.79 9.71
C MET A 119 -5.64 13.41 9.78
N VAL A 120 -6.17 13.69 10.97
CA VAL A 120 -7.49 14.34 11.15
C VAL A 120 -7.54 15.65 10.37
N SER A 121 -6.53 16.50 10.49
CA SER A 121 -6.43 17.76 9.74
C SER A 121 -6.44 17.55 8.21
N GLN A 122 -5.89 16.43 7.70
CA GLN A 122 -5.92 16.10 6.27
C GLN A 122 -7.37 15.80 5.80
N PHE A 123 -8.16 15.10 6.60
CA PHE A 123 -9.57 14.83 6.30
C PHE A 123 -10.43 16.10 6.39
N GLU A 124 -10.16 16.95 7.38
CA GLU A 124 -10.86 18.24 7.54
C GLU A 124 -10.58 19.17 6.36
N LYS A 125 -9.34 19.27 5.89
CA LYS A 125 -8.98 19.99 4.66
C LYS A 125 -9.68 19.43 3.43
N ALA A 126 -10.01 18.15 3.42
CA ALA A 126 -10.78 17.52 2.36
C ALA A 126 -12.30 17.80 2.46
N GLY A 127 -12.76 18.53 3.49
CA GLY A 127 -14.14 18.95 3.70
C GLY A 127 -14.97 18.00 4.58
N PHE A 128 -14.36 17.02 5.22
CA PHE A 128 -15.05 16.18 6.20
C PHE A 128 -15.05 16.84 7.59
N VAL A 129 -16.00 16.45 8.41
CA VAL A 129 -16.12 16.88 9.81
C VAL A 129 -15.75 15.72 10.70
N SER A 130 -14.76 15.91 11.59
CA SER A 130 -14.39 14.91 12.59
C SER A 130 -15.43 14.87 13.72
N CYS A 131 -15.96 13.68 14.00
CA CYS A 131 -16.89 13.46 15.10
C CYS A 131 -16.17 13.48 16.46
N ALA A 132 -16.88 13.96 17.47
CA ALA A 132 -16.41 13.92 18.86
C ALA A 132 -16.38 12.48 19.39
N ASP A 133 -15.62 12.25 20.47
CA ASP A 133 -15.69 10.99 21.24
C ASP A 133 -16.95 10.97 22.12
N SER A 134 -18.11 10.86 21.46
CA SER A 134 -19.41 10.84 22.10
C SER A 134 -20.31 9.78 21.45
N PRO A 135 -21.12 9.04 22.24
CA PRO A 135 -22.11 8.11 21.68
C PRO A 135 -23.24 8.79 20.91
N ASP A 136 -23.45 10.09 21.16
CA ASP A 136 -24.52 10.87 20.52
C ASP A 136 -24.08 11.50 19.20
N ASP A 137 -22.78 11.42 18.87
CA ASP A 137 -22.21 12.02 17.66
C ASP A 137 -21.90 10.93 16.62
N ARG A 138 -22.99 10.34 16.05
CA ARG A 138 -22.88 9.23 15.10
C ARG A 138 -22.17 9.67 13.81
N PRO A 139 -21.09 8.97 13.39
CA PRO A 139 -20.43 9.21 12.12
C PRO A 139 -21.16 8.53 10.95
N ASP A 140 -20.93 9.05 9.74
CA ASP A 140 -21.30 8.40 8.50
C ASP A 140 -20.34 7.25 8.16
N VAL A 141 -19.04 7.41 8.50
CA VAL A 141 -17.98 6.41 8.29
C VAL A 141 -17.01 6.42 9.46
N LEU A 142 -16.58 5.23 9.89
CA LEU A 142 -15.46 5.00 10.79
C LEU A 142 -14.19 4.81 9.96
N VAL A 143 -13.13 5.54 10.28
CA VAL A 143 -11.79 5.36 9.70
C VAL A 143 -10.81 5.00 10.81
N VAL A 144 -10.13 3.87 10.65
CA VAL A 144 -9.08 3.41 11.57
C VAL A 144 -7.73 3.46 10.87
N ALA A 145 -6.74 4.01 11.56
CA ALA A 145 -5.39 4.24 11.07
C ALA A 145 -4.34 3.97 12.14
N PHE A 146 -3.07 3.96 11.75
CA PHE A 146 -1.96 3.96 12.68
C PHE A 146 -1.94 5.26 13.49
N ASP A 147 -2.02 5.13 14.80
CA ASP A 147 -2.01 6.26 15.74
C ASP A 147 -1.08 6.00 16.95
N PRO A 148 0.16 6.48 16.92
CA PRO A 148 1.07 6.35 18.06
C PRO A 148 0.66 7.23 19.26
N THR A 149 -0.37 8.07 19.11
CA THR A 149 -0.95 8.92 20.18
C THR A 149 -2.28 8.38 20.68
N LEU A 150 -2.59 7.10 20.38
CA LEU A 150 -3.87 6.46 20.66
C LEU A 150 -4.25 6.55 22.14
N GLU A 151 -5.45 7.08 22.37
CA GLU A 151 -6.11 7.01 23.67
C GLU A 151 -7.08 5.83 23.72
N TYR A 152 -7.09 5.09 24.83
CA TYR A 152 -7.91 3.92 25.00
C TYR A 152 -9.41 4.20 24.81
N SER A 153 -9.90 5.35 25.28
CA SER A 153 -11.30 5.78 25.09
C SER A 153 -11.69 5.84 23.62
N ARG A 154 -10.79 6.37 22.77
CA ARG A 154 -11.04 6.49 21.33
C ARG A 154 -11.06 5.14 20.63
N LEU A 155 -10.22 4.19 21.08
CA LEU A 155 -10.27 2.81 20.56
C LEU A 155 -11.60 2.14 20.94
N CYS A 156 -12.08 2.30 22.18
CA CYS A 156 -13.38 1.82 22.61
C CYS A 156 -14.52 2.44 21.80
N ARG A 157 -14.44 3.74 21.47
CA ARG A 157 -15.42 4.42 20.64
C ARG A 157 -15.42 3.92 19.20
N ALA A 158 -14.25 3.66 18.63
CA ALA A 158 -14.13 3.04 17.31
C ALA A 158 -14.76 1.65 17.29
N ALA A 159 -14.49 0.83 18.31
CA ALA A 159 -15.10 -0.50 18.46
C ALA A 159 -16.65 -0.39 18.60
N TRP A 160 -17.14 0.58 19.35
CA TRP A 160 -18.56 0.87 19.46
C TRP A 160 -19.19 1.15 18.09
N TRP A 161 -18.62 2.09 17.31
CA TRP A 161 -19.15 2.42 15.98
C TRP A 161 -19.09 1.23 15.01
N ALA A 162 -18.03 0.42 15.10
CA ALA A 162 -17.94 -0.82 14.32
C ALA A 162 -19.09 -1.77 14.68
N SER A 163 -19.42 -1.97 15.99
CA SER A 163 -20.52 -2.82 16.43
C SER A 163 -21.90 -2.29 16.03
N GLU A 164 -22.05 -0.96 15.95
CA GLU A 164 -23.26 -0.29 15.47
C GLU A 164 -23.45 -0.35 13.94
N GLY A 165 -22.59 -1.07 13.23
CA GLY A 165 -22.69 -1.27 11.80
C GLY A 165 -22.36 -0.02 10.96
N VAL A 166 -21.61 0.95 11.50
CA VAL A 166 -21.10 2.07 10.73
C VAL A 166 -20.14 1.56 9.65
N PRO A 167 -20.20 2.05 8.39
CA PRO A 167 -19.22 1.73 7.36
C PRO A 167 -17.79 1.94 7.88
N TYR A 168 -16.93 0.93 7.71
CA TYR A 168 -15.65 0.85 8.40
C TYR A 168 -14.48 0.72 7.42
N VAL A 169 -13.61 1.72 7.38
CA VAL A 169 -12.42 1.80 6.54
C VAL A 169 -11.16 1.68 7.39
N ALA A 170 -10.24 0.79 7.01
CA ALA A 170 -8.88 0.76 7.51
C ALA A 170 -7.93 1.40 6.49
N THR A 171 -7.00 2.24 6.95
CA THR A 171 -6.09 2.94 6.03
C THR A 171 -4.98 2.07 5.47
N ASN A 172 -4.57 1.04 6.19
CA ASN A 172 -3.49 0.13 5.77
C ASN A 172 -3.58 -1.22 6.52
N PRO A 173 -3.03 -2.31 5.93
CA PRO A 173 -3.06 -3.64 6.54
C PRO A 173 -1.93 -3.90 7.55
N ASP A 174 -0.98 -2.97 7.69
CA ASP A 174 0.26 -3.20 8.42
C ASP A 174 -0.01 -3.51 9.89
N ARG A 175 0.59 -4.58 10.42
CA ARG A 175 0.44 -4.99 11.82
C ARG A 175 1.37 -4.23 12.74
N VAL A 176 2.55 -3.87 12.22
CA VAL A 176 3.60 -3.13 12.92
C VAL A 176 4.21 -2.11 11.97
N CYS A 177 4.52 -0.92 12.50
CA CYS A 177 5.32 0.07 11.78
C CYS A 177 6.81 -0.17 12.08
N PRO A 178 7.69 -0.23 11.07
CA PRO A 178 9.13 -0.34 11.29
C PRO A 178 9.66 0.81 12.15
N THR A 179 10.59 0.50 13.04
CA THR A 179 11.25 1.48 13.92
C THR A 179 12.68 1.03 14.23
N ASP A 180 13.57 1.99 14.46
CA ASP A 180 14.93 1.81 14.97
C ASP A 180 14.99 1.76 16.52
N GLN A 181 13.87 2.00 17.17
CA GLN A 181 13.74 1.99 18.62
C GLN A 181 13.58 0.55 19.15
N ARG A 182 13.98 0.32 20.41
CA ARG A 182 13.76 -0.96 21.10
C ARG A 182 12.31 -1.13 21.56
N THR A 183 11.38 -1.12 20.62
CA THR A 183 9.95 -1.26 20.87
C THR A 183 9.26 -1.84 19.64
N VAL A 184 7.97 -2.16 19.77
CA VAL A 184 7.09 -2.50 18.67
C VAL A 184 6.06 -1.38 18.54
N LEU A 185 5.96 -0.80 17.35
CA LEU A 185 4.91 0.17 17.05
C LEU A 185 3.71 -0.58 16.46
N VAL A 186 2.64 -0.71 17.26
CA VAL A 186 1.40 -1.39 16.87
C VAL A 186 0.69 -0.55 15.83
N ASP A 187 0.50 -1.10 14.61
CA ASP A 187 -0.05 -0.38 13.46
C ASP A 187 -1.54 -0.70 13.24
N CYS A 188 -2.14 -0.09 12.22
CA CYS A 188 -3.55 -0.12 11.87
C CYS A 188 -4.14 -1.54 11.81
N GLY A 189 -3.46 -2.47 11.14
CA GLY A 189 -3.94 -3.86 11.03
C GLY A 189 -4.12 -4.53 12.38
N SER A 190 -3.23 -4.29 13.34
CA SER A 190 -3.34 -4.82 14.70
C SER A 190 -4.47 -4.14 15.48
N LEU A 191 -4.73 -2.85 15.28
CA LEU A 191 -5.88 -2.14 15.87
C LEU A 191 -7.20 -2.71 15.32
N CYS A 192 -7.26 -3.00 14.02
CA CYS A 192 -8.41 -3.64 13.39
C CYS A 192 -8.67 -5.05 13.96
N GLU A 193 -7.64 -5.85 14.21
CA GLU A 193 -7.78 -7.14 14.89
C GLU A 193 -8.26 -6.99 16.33
N CYS A 194 -7.79 -5.98 17.06
CA CYS A 194 -8.30 -5.67 18.41
C CYS A 194 -9.82 -5.35 18.37
N ILE A 195 -10.26 -4.51 17.44
CA ILE A 195 -11.67 -4.17 17.23
C ILE A 195 -12.46 -5.43 16.85
N PHE A 196 -11.92 -6.27 15.96
CA PHE A 196 -12.57 -7.53 15.57
C PHE A 196 -12.78 -8.47 16.74
N HIS A 197 -11.79 -8.69 17.59
CA HIS A 197 -11.93 -9.54 18.76
C HIS A 197 -12.95 -9.01 19.79
N ALA A 198 -13.13 -7.69 19.84
CA ALA A 198 -14.13 -7.08 20.73
C ALA A 198 -15.56 -7.08 20.16
N THR A 199 -15.71 -7.07 18.83
CA THR A 199 -17.02 -6.78 18.18
C THR A 199 -17.47 -7.78 17.13
N GLY A 200 -16.58 -8.65 16.67
CA GLY A 200 -16.79 -9.52 15.51
C GLY A 200 -16.74 -8.80 14.15
N ARG A 201 -16.55 -7.46 14.13
CA ARG A 201 -16.53 -6.65 12.90
C ARG A 201 -15.13 -6.44 12.37
N ARG A 202 -14.97 -6.68 11.07
CA ARG A 202 -13.76 -6.32 10.30
C ARG A 202 -14.03 -5.07 9.46
N PRO A 203 -12.97 -4.35 9.00
CA PRO A 203 -13.14 -3.29 8.01
C PRO A 203 -13.88 -3.80 6.76
N ASP A 204 -14.76 -2.97 6.22
CA ASP A 204 -15.42 -3.22 4.94
C ASP A 204 -14.41 -3.11 3.79
N ILE A 205 -13.36 -2.28 3.97
CA ILE A 205 -12.19 -2.16 3.09
C ILE A 205 -10.94 -1.90 3.92
N THR A 206 -9.85 -2.53 3.54
CA THR A 206 -8.50 -2.19 4.00
C THR A 206 -7.71 -1.64 2.83
N LEU A 207 -7.37 -0.37 2.89
CA LEU A 207 -6.59 0.34 1.89
C LEU A 207 -5.08 0.19 2.14
N GLY A 208 -4.28 0.92 1.38
CA GLY A 208 -2.82 0.81 1.48
C GLY A 208 -2.29 -0.39 0.67
N LYS A 209 -1.00 -0.38 0.38
CA LYS A 209 -0.33 -1.48 -0.33
C LYS A 209 -0.53 -2.80 0.42
N PRO A 210 -0.94 -3.90 -0.20
CA PRO A 210 -1.02 -4.17 -1.64
C PRO A 210 -2.38 -3.85 -2.30
N ASP A 211 -3.29 -3.12 -1.65
CA ASP A 211 -4.56 -2.73 -2.25
C ASP A 211 -4.33 -1.80 -3.46
N PRO A 212 -4.95 -2.07 -4.64
CA PRO A 212 -4.68 -1.33 -5.87
C PRO A 212 -5.22 0.11 -5.87
N ASN A 213 -6.08 0.49 -4.92
CA ASN A 213 -6.75 1.79 -4.93
C ASN A 213 -5.76 2.97 -4.79
N MET A 214 -4.62 2.78 -4.11
CA MET A 214 -3.59 3.82 -4.06
C MET A 214 -3.04 4.12 -5.46
N LEU A 215 -2.67 3.09 -6.22
CA LEU A 215 -2.13 3.28 -7.56
C LEU A 215 -3.20 3.77 -8.54
N ARG A 216 -4.43 3.26 -8.42
CA ARG A 216 -5.59 3.76 -9.19
C ARG A 216 -5.88 5.23 -8.91
N GLY A 217 -5.71 5.69 -7.67
CA GLY A 217 -5.85 7.11 -7.31
C GLY A 217 -4.82 7.98 -8.02
N ILE A 218 -3.55 7.55 -8.10
CA ILE A 218 -2.51 8.23 -8.87
C ILE A 218 -2.86 8.23 -10.37
N MET A 219 -3.23 7.08 -10.93
CA MET A 219 -3.63 6.98 -12.34
C MET A 219 -4.77 7.96 -12.66
N SER A 220 -5.80 8.02 -11.81
CA SER A 220 -6.92 8.95 -11.99
C SER A 220 -6.49 10.42 -11.95
N ARG A 221 -5.59 10.80 -11.02
CA ARG A 221 -5.09 12.18 -10.88
C ARG A 221 -4.27 12.66 -12.07
N HIS A 222 -3.54 11.75 -12.69
CA HIS A 222 -2.63 12.07 -13.80
C HIS A 222 -3.15 11.66 -15.17
N GLY A 223 -4.37 11.10 -15.25
CA GLY A 223 -4.97 10.65 -16.52
C GLY A 223 -4.20 9.52 -17.18
N LEU A 224 -3.70 8.56 -16.39
CA LEU A 224 -2.84 7.46 -16.83
C LEU A 224 -3.62 6.15 -16.95
N SER A 225 -3.27 5.32 -17.94
CA SER A 225 -3.63 3.91 -17.98
C SER A 225 -2.61 3.06 -17.19
N ALA A 226 -2.99 1.82 -16.88
CA ALA A 226 -2.15 0.94 -16.07
C ALA A 226 -0.80 0.59 -16.74
N ASP A 227 -0.74 0.57 -18.08
CA ASP A 227 0.49 0.33 -18.84
C ASP A 227 1.39 1.58 -18.99
N GLU A 228 0.96 2.72 -18.47
CA GLU A 228 1.71 3.97 -18.48
C GLU A 228 2.37 4.31 -17.14
N ILE A 229 2.10 3.50 -16.10
CA ILE A 229 2.63 3.70 -14.75
C ILE A 229 3.44 2.51 -14.25
N VAL A 230 4.53 2.79 -13.58
CA VAL A 230 5.33 1.82 -12.83
C VAL A 230 5.12 2.02 -11.34
N MET A 231 4.86 0.95 -10.59
CA MET A 231 5.07 0.94 -9.15
C MET A 231 6.45 0.41 -8.82
N THR A 232 7.23 1.18 -8.09
CA THR A 232 8.60 0.85 -7.70
C THR A 232 8.72 0.85 -6.19
N GLY A 233 9.19 -0.26 -5.64
CA GLY A 233 9.41 -0.42 -4.20
C GLY A 233 10.33 -1.58 -3.89
N ASP A 234 10.65 -1.73 -2.61
CA ASP A 234 11.61 -2.72 -2.12
C ASP A 234 10.95 -4.00 -1.55
N ARG A 235 9.59 -4.05 -1.52
CA ARG A 235 8.84 -5.17 -0.94
C ARG A 235 7.95 -5.85 -1.94
N ILE A 236 8.14 -7.15 -2.11
CA ILE A 236 7.36 -7.98 -3.06
C ILE A 236 5.88 -8.03 -2.64
N TYR A 237 5.60 -8.28 -1.37
CA TYR A 237 4.25 -8.51 -0.84
C TYR A 237 3.40 -7.24 -0.65
N THR A 238 3.97 -6.05 -0.85
CA THR A 238 3.25 -4.78 -0.82
C THR A 238 3.34 -4.04 -2.15
N ASP A 239 4.53 -3.69 -2.60
CA ASP A 239 4.75 -2.80 -3.74
C ASP A 239 4.48 -3.52 -5.07
N THR A 240 5.17 -4.64 -5.31
CA THR A 240 4.95 -5.40 -6.56
C THR A 240 3.58 -6.07 -6.57
N ALA A 241 3.09 -6.51 -5.41
CA ALA A 241 1.72 -7.01 -5.27
C ALA A 241 0.69 -5.93 -5.65
N MET A 242 0.86 -4.67 -5.22
CA MET A 242 -0.03 -3.58 -5.60
C MET A 242 0.01 -3.31 -7.10
N ALA A 243 1.19 -3.32 -7.72
CA ALA A 243 1.32 -3.18 -9.18
C ALA A 243 0.53 -4.27 -9.90
N HIS A 244 0.74 -5.53 -9.53
CA HIS A 244 0.03 -6.68 -10.09
C HIS A 244 -1.50 -6.51 -9.93
N ASN A 245 -1.99 -6.17 -8.73
CA ASN A 245 -3.41 -6.00 -8.43
C ASN A 245 -4.04 -4.81 -9.20
N ALA A 246 -3.24 -3.82 -9.57
CA ALA A 246 -3.67 -2.67 -10.37
C ALA A 246 -3.54 -2.91 -11.88
N GLY A 247 -2.90 -4.00 -12.32
CA GLY A 247 -2.57 -4.27 -13.71
C GLY A 247 -1.45 -3.37 -14.26
N ALA A 248 -0.66 -2.76 -13.36
CA ALA A 248 0.45 -1.87 -13.69
C ALA A 248 1.79 -2.63 -13.72
N VAL A 249 2.83 -1.96 -14.19
CA VAL A 249 4.19 -2.53 -14.19
C VAL A 249 4.78 -2.48 -12.78
N GLY A 250 5.26 -3.62 -12.29
CA GLY A 250 5.90 -3.76 -10.98
C GLY A 250 7.41 -3.84 -11.09
N VAL A 251 8.13 -2.94 -10.40
CA VAL A 251 9.60 -2.95 -10.33
C VAL A 251 10.06 -3.08 -8.89
N LEU A 252 10.82 -4.13 -8.63
CA LEU A 252 11.47 -4.35 -7.34
C LEU A 252 12.85 -3.72 -7.35
N VAL A 253 13.15 -2.89 -6.34
CA VAL A 253 14.50 -2.41 -6.07
C VAL A 253 15.13 -3.21 -4.93
N LEU A 254 16.45 -3.45 -5.02
CA LEU A 254 17.20 -4.22 -4.02
C LEU A 254 17.90 -3.31 -2.99
N SER A 255 17.52 -2.04 -2.93
CA SER A 255 18.08 -1.06 -1.98
C SER A 255 17.51 -1.15 -0.56
N GLY A 256 16.46 -1.94 -0.36
CA GLY A 256 15.73 -2.03 0.91
C GLY A 256 15.63 -3.47 1.45
N GLU A 257 14.39 -3.90 1.77
CA GLU A 257 14.12 -5.15 2.50
C GLU A 257 14.38 -6.42 1.68
N THR A 258 13.94 -6.44 0.42
CA THR A 258 14.01 -7.66 -0.39
C THR A 258 15.40 -7.90 -0.95
N THR A 259 15.94 -9.09 -0.68
CA THR A 259 17.23 -9.51 -1.24
C THR A 259 17.05 -10.13 -2.64
N LEU A 260 18.12 -10.12 -3.45
CA LEU A 260 18.14 -10.81 -4.75
C LEU A 260 17.80 -12.31 -4.63
N GLN A 261 18.24 -12.97 -3.55
CA GLN A 261 17.94 -14.37 -3.30
C GLN A 261 16.43 -14.59 -3.09
N THR A 262 15.78 -13.72 -2.32
CA THR A 262 14.34 -13.76 -2.08
C THR A 262 13.56 -13.52 -3.38
N ALA A 263 13.96 -12.52 -4.18
CA ALA A 263 13.34 -12.23 -5.46
C ALA A 263 13.40 -13.41 -6.44
N ARG A 264 14.58 -14.04 -6.56
CA ARG A 264 14.77 -15.23 -7.41
C ARG A 264 13.95 -16.44 -6.94
N LYS A 265 13.78 -16.60 -5.62
CA LYS A 265 12.93 -17.67 -5.07
C LYS A 265 11.47 -17.48 -5.45
N VAL A 266 10.93 -16.27 -5.30
CA VAL A 266 9.53 -15.95 -5.66
C VAL A 266 9.27 -16.19 -7.16
N ASP A 267 10.18 -15.73 -8.02
CA ASP A 267 10.10 -15.96 -9.47
C ASP A 267 10.13 -17.46 -9.83
N ALA A 268 10.95 -18.26 -9.16
CA ALA A 268 11.02 -19.71 -9.36
C ALA A 268 9.74 -20.42 -8.88
N ASP A 269 9.20 -20.02 -7.73
CA ASP A 269 7.97 -20.58 -7.17
C ASP A 269 6.76 -20.26 -8.06
N GLU A 270 6.66 -19.04 -8.62
CA GLU A 270 5.62 -18.66 -9.59
C GLU A 270 5.71 -19.50 -10.86
N LYS A 271 6.90 -19.64 -11.44
CA LYS A 271 7.13 -20.48 -12.65
C LYS A 271 6.76 -21.94 -12.41
N ALA A 272 7.09 -22.48 -11.24
CA ALA A 272 6.72 -23.85 -10.85
C ALA A 272 5.20 -24.01 -10.74
N CYS A 273 4.52 -23.02 -10.16
CA CYS A 273 3.06 -23.02 -10.02
C CYS A 273 2.36 -22.95 -11.39
N LEU A 274 2.79 -22.07 -12.28
CA LEU A 274 2.27 -21.95 -13.64
C LEU A 274 2.47 -23.23 -14.46
N SER A 275 3.64 -23.88 -14.33
CA SER A 275 3.93 -25.13 -15.02
C SER A 275 3.11 -26.31 -14.50
N ALA A 276 2.66 -26.27 -13.25
CA ALA A 276 1.78 -27.27 -12.64
C ALA A 276 0.28 -27.07 -12.98
N GLY A 277 -0.07 -26.07 -13.79
CA GLY A 277 -1.46 -25.78 -14.20
C GLY A 277 -2.34 -25.13 -13.13
N ALA A 278 -1.75 -24.60 -12.05
CA ALA A 278 -2.47 -23.82 -11.07
C ALA A 278 -2.70 -22.39 -11.61
N SER A 279 -3.97 -21.95 -11.66
CA SER A 279 -4.30 -20.57 -12.04
C SER A 279 -3.83 -19.61 -10.96
N VAL A 280 -3.09 -18.58 -11.31
CA VAL A 280 -2.82 -17.42 -10.47
C VAL A 280 -4.11 -16.61 -10.36
N SER A 281 -4.86 -16.76 -9.27
CA SER A 281 -6.12 -16.02 -9.08
C SER A 281 -5.81 -14.65 -8.52
N GLY A 282 -5.92 -13.62 -9.34
CA GLY A 282 -6.12 -12.26 -8.86
C GLY A 282 -7.46 -12.19 -8.11
N SER A 283 -7.45 -11.68 -6.89
CA SER A 283 -8.64 -11.51 -6.05
C SER A 283 -9.66 -10.60 -6.75
N GLN A 284 -10.70 -11.19 -7.33
CA GLN A 284 -11.94 -10.45 -7.65
C GLN A 284 -12.79 -10.40 -6.40
N ASN A 285 -12.93 -9.23 -5.81
CA ASN A 285 -13.94 -8.97 -4.78
C ASN A 285 -15.33 -9.10 -5.38
N GLY A 286 -15.93 -10.28 -5.22
CA GLY A 286 -17.33 -10.55 -5.52
C GLY A 286 -18.17 -10.45 -4.25
N SER A 287 -19.04 -9.47 -4.20
CA SER A 287 -20.14 -9.37 -3.23
C SER A 287 -21.07 -10.57 -3.38
N GLY A 288 -21.21 -11.37 -2.33
CA GLY A 288 -22.16 -12.46 -2.26
C GLY A 288 -22.75 -12.54 -0.86
N ALA A 289 -23.94 -11.98 -0.68
CA ALA A 289 -24.76 -12.18 0.50
C ALA A 289 -25.26 -13.62 0.54
N GLY A 290 -25.05 -14.31 1.65
CA GLY A 290 -25.60 -15.62 1.93
C GLY A 290 -25.78 -15.79 3.44
N SER A 291 -27.00 -15.54 3.90
CA SER A 291 -27.49 -15.86 5.24
C SER A 291 -27.53 -17.35 5.44
N GLN A 292 -27.02 -17.86 6.56
CA GLN A 292 -27.57 -19.03 7.23
C GLN A 292 -27.26 -19.01 8.74
N ASP A 293 -28.33 -19.11 9.52
CA ASP A 293 -28.38 -19.33 10.96
C ASP A 293 -27.62 -20.60 11.37
N ALA A 294 -26.92 -20.55 12.49
CA ALA A 294 -26.63 -21.69 13.30
C ALA A 294 -26.48 -21.30 14.77
N SER A 295 -27.34 -21.87 15.54
CA SER A 295 -27.59 -21.85 16.98
C SER A 295 -26.34 -22.09 17.85
N LEU A 296 -26.29 -21.36 18.97
CA LEU A 296 -25.43 -21.57 20.14
C LEU A 296 -25.69 -22.95 20.79
N GLU A 297 -24.67 -23.75 20.99
CA GLU A 297 -24.59 -24.75 22.04
C GLU A 297 -23.22 -24.70 22.73
N ASP A 298 -23.28 -24.56 24.05
CA ASP A 298 -22.19 -24.67 25.00
C ASP A 298 -21.54 -26.06 24.98
N SER A 299 -20.22 -26.12 25.00
CA SER A 299 -19.50 -27.13 25.80
C SER A 299 -18.01 -26.78 25.98
N GLN A 300 -17.62 -26.83 27.23
CA GLN A 300 -16.27 -26.69 27.77
C GLN A 300 -15.37 -27.89 27.40
N ASN A 301 -14.06 -27.63 27.40
CA ASN A 301 -12.91 -28.52 27.51
C ASN A 301 -12.27 -29.06 26.22
N GLY A 302 -10.99 -28.82 26.14
CA GLY A 302 -10.07 -29.63 25.37
C GLY A 302 -8.90 -28.90 24.75
N SER A 303 -7.78 -28.88 25.45
CA SER A 303 -6.44 -28.57 24.94
C SER A 303 -6.06 -29.45 23.74
N GLY A 304 -5.52 -28.85 22.68
CA GLY A 304 -4.71 -29.59 21.70
C GLY A 304 -5.21 -29.48 20.25
N ALA A 305 -4.31 -29.02 19.38
CA ALA A 305 -4.35 -29.19 17.93
C ALA A 305 -5.28 -28.29 17.11
N ASP A 306 -4.95 -27.00 17.04
CA ASP A 306 -5.42 -26.13 15.94
C ASP A 306 -4.31 -25.88 14.89
N SER A 307 -3.78 -26.97 14.32
CA SER A 307 -2.83 -26.90 13.21
C SER A 307 -3.33 -27.49 11.88
N GLN A 308 -4.65 -27.74 11.73
CA GLN A 308 -5.18 -28.41 10.53
C GLN A 308 -6.29 -27.70 9.75
N ASN A 309 -6.63 -26.44 10.05
CA ASN A 309 -7.58 -25.68 9.23
C ASN A 309 -7.02 -24.35 8.66
N ALA A 310 -5.73 -24.32 8.35
CA ALA A 310 -5.27 -23.39 7.32
C ALA A 310 -5.80 -23.93 5.99
N ALA A 311 -6.95 -23.40 5.54
CA ALA A 311 -7.36 -23.55 4.15
C ALA A 311 -6.11 -23.31 3.32
N LYS A 312 -5.75 -24.25 2.41
CA LYS A 312 -4.65 -24.09 1.45
C LYS A 312 -4.96 -22.83 0.63
N ARG A 313 -4.49 -21.67 1.13
CA ARG A 313 -4.43 -20.47 0.29
C ARG A 313 -3.49 -20.85 -0.84
N THR A 314 -3.98 -20.82 -2.07
CA THR A 314 -3.11 -20.81 -3.25
C THR A 314 -2.06 -19.73 -3.01
N PRO A 315 -0.78 -20.02 -3.15
CA PRO A 315 0.25 -18.99 -2.95
C PRO A 315 -0.08 -17.83 -3.90
N GLU A 316 -0.28 -16.65 -3.34
CA GLU A 316 -0.39 -15.42 -4.13
C GLU A 316 1.04 -15.06 -4.55
N PHE A 317 1.37 -15.31 -5.82
CA PHE A 317 2.66 -14.93 -6.37
C PHE A 317 2.55 -13.54 -6.98
N TYR A 318 3.41 -12.64 -6.53
CA TYR A 318 3.51 -11.27 -7.01
C TYR A 318 4.92 -11.01 -7.54
N ALA A 319 5.40 -11.91 -8.42
CA ALA A 319 6.69 -11.70 -9.03
C ALA A 319 6.73 -10.34 -9.74
N PRO A 320 7.78 -9.55 -9.53
CA PRO A 320 7.94 -8.27 -10.20
C PRO A 320 8.13 -8.47 -11.72
N ASP A 321 7.70 -7.50 -12.51
CA ASP A 321 8.04 -7.47 -13.93
C ASP A 321 9.55 -7.30 -14.13
N PHE A 322 10.15 -6.42 -13.29
CA PHE A 322 11.58 -6.13 -13.32
C PHE A 322 12.18 -6.10 -11.91
N VAL A 323 13.43 -6.53 -11.80
CA VAL A 323 14.26 -6.38 -10.59
C VAL A 323 15.47 -5.53 -10.93
N THR A 324 15.73 -4.50 -10.13
CA THR A 324 16.86 -3.58 -10.30
C THR A 324 17.61 -3.40 -8.99
N GLU A 325 18.88 -2.99 -9.04
CA GLU A 325 19.60 -2.66 -7.81
C GLU A 325 18.95 -1.48 -7.07
N ASN A 326 18.56 -0.45 -7.84
CA ASN A 326 18.01 0.78 -7.30
C ASN A 326 17.25 1.57 -8.39
N ILE A 327 16.68 2.70 -8.01
CA ILE A 327 15.90 3.55 -8.93
C ILE A 327 16.71 4.19 -10.05
N SER A 328 18.05 4.36 -9.90
CA SER A 328 18.91 4.87 -10.97
C SER A 328 18.99 3.88 -12.13
N THR A 329 19.13 2.61 -11.83
CA THR A 329 19.14 1.52 -12.83
C THR A 329 17.81 1.47 -13.59
N LEU A 330 16.68 1.64 -12.90
CA LEU A 330 15.37 1.76 -13.55
C LEU A 330 15.32 2.97 -14.50
N CYS A 331 15.79 4.13 -14.05
CA CYS A 331 15.83 5.34 -14.88
C CYS A 331 16.65 5.12 -16.14
N ASP A 332 17.83 4.50 -16.04
CA ASP A 332 18.66 4.16 -17.19
C ASP A 332 17.92 3.28 -18.19
N ALA A 333 17.25 2.23 -17.72
CA ALA A 333 16.46 1.32 -18.56
C ALA A 333 15.32 2.05 -19.28
N LEU A 334 14.59 2.92 -18.58
CA LEU A 334 13.53 3.74 -19.16
C LEU A 334 14.04 4.70 -20.25
N LEU A 335 15.14 5.37 -20.00
CA LEU A 335 15.70 6.31 -20.98
C LEU A 335 16.26 5.59 -22.20
N LEU A 336 16.94 4.45 -22.00
CA LEU A 336 17.44 3.61 -23.10
C LEU A 336 16.30 3.00 -23.96
N SER A 337 15.15 2.72 -23.37
CA SER A 337 13.99 2.19 -24.12
C SER A 337 13.39 3.22 -25.08
N ARG A 338 13.65 4.52 -24.85
CA ARG A 338 13.12 5.64 -25.64
C ARG A 338 14.10 6.16 -26.70
N ALA A 339 15.40 5.83 -26.55
CA ALA A 339 16.45 6.16 -27.52
C ALA A 339 16.36 5.22 -28.75
#